data_f291c4b804f3ca12e59a8754c6ced2c4
#
_entry.id   f291c4b804f3ca12e59a8754c6ced2c4
#
_cell.length_a   1.000
_cell.length_b   1.000
_cell.length_c   1.000
_cell.angle_alpha   90.00
_cell.angle_beta   90.00
_cell.angle_gamma   90.00
#
_symmetry.space_group_name_H-M   'P 1'
#
loop_
_entity.id
_entity.type
_entity.pdbx_description
1 polymer ?
#
loop_
_entity_poly.entity_id
_entity_poly.type
_entity_poly.pdbx_seq_one_letter_code
_entity_poly.pdbx_strand_id
1 'polypeptide(L)'
;MTAQAEEKSSRRAEARARRKALLLEDRRVASASIRAHIIASATFRAADFVLTYVPVGSEVDVLDVGRAALDTGKRAAIPRTEGDGLSFDEVDGASLPSLQPGAFGISVSAHERPVVLTSRTLVLVPLLAFDRHGNRLGSGKGFYDRFLAGFPGVAFGVAFAVQEVERVPTEPHDRRLDGVVTEAGLLGEGKRCRKS
;
A
#
# COMPACT_ATOMS: atom_id res chain seq x y z
N MET A 1 -8.00 -15.73 -23.24
CA MET A 1 -8.20 -14.82 -22.08
C MET A 1 -9.70 -14.77 -21.79
N THR A 2 -10.12 -14.74 -20.55
CA THR A 2 -11.54 -14.62 -20.20
C THR A 2 -11.99 -13.16 -20.35
N ALA A 3 -13.26 -12.91 -20.70
CA ALA A 3 -13.83 -11.55 -20.79
C ALA A 3 -13.54 -10.70 -19.53
N GLN A 4 -13.53 -11.31 -18.35
CA GLN A 4 -13.23 -10.66 -17.09
C GLN A 4 -11.74 -10.22 -16.99
N ALA A 5 -10.82 -11.00 -17.54
CA ALA A 5 -9.39 -10.64 -17.57
C ALA A 5 -9.14 -9.45 -18.52
N GLU A 6 -9.87 -9.39 -19.62
CA GLU A 6 -9.83 -8.26 -20.57
C GLU A 6 -10.41 -6.99 -19.94
N GLU A 7 -11.55 -7.10 -19.26
CA GLU A 7 -12.14 -5.99 -18.52
C GLU A 7 -11.16 -5.46 -17.45
N LYS A 8 -10.58 -6.32 -16.60
CA LYS A 8 -9.57 -5.91 -15.59
C LYS A 8 -8.36 -5.24 -16.26
N SER A 9 -7.92 -5.71 -17.43
CA SER A 9 -6.79 -5.13 -18.17
C SER A 9 -7.09 -3.71 -18.65
N SER A 10 -8.27 -3.51 -19.29
CA SER A 10 -8.74 -2.19 -19.74
C SER A 10 -8.84 -1.21 -18.58
N ARG A 11 -9.47 -1.60 -17.46
CA ARG A 11 -9.60 -0.76 -16.26
C ARG A 11 -8.25 -0.40 -15.63
N ARG A 12 -7.25 -1.30 -15.69
CA ARG A 12 -5.88 -0.98 -15.23
C ARG A 12 -5.23 0.10 -16.09
N ALA A 13 -5.39 0.03 -17.41
CA ALA A 13 -4.86 1.03 -18.34
C ALA A 13 -5.49 2.41 -18.10
N GLU A 14 -6.81 2.46 -17.95
CA GLU A 14 -7.57 3.67 -17.66
C GLU A 14 -7.15 4.28 -16.29
N ALA A 15 -7.08 3.48 -15.23
CA ALA A 15 -6.69 3.94 -13.91
C ALA A 15 -5.25 4.49 -13.88
N ARG A 16 -4.33 3.84 -14.63
CA ARG A 16 -2.96 4.38 -14.80
C ARG A 16 -2.95 5.72 -15.52
N ALA A 17 -3.77 5.87 -16.57
CA ALA A 17 -3.87 7.12 -17.32
C ALA A 17 -4.40 8.25 -16.43
N ARG A 18 -5.48 8.04 -15.67
CA ARG A 18 -6.02 9.01 -14.70
C ARG A 18 -4.96 9.44 -13.69
N ARG A 19 -4.24 8.49 -13.08
CA ARG A 19 -3.19 8.79 -12.11
C ARG A 19 -2.02 9.57 -12.72
N LYS A 20 -1.62 9.24 -13.97
CA LYS A 20 -0.57 9.96 -14.68
C LYS A 20 -0.96 11.37 -15.10
N ALA A 21 -2.25 11.62 -15.30
CA ALA A 21 -2.76 12.93 -15.69
C ALA A 21 -2.66 13.98 -14.57
N LEU A 22 -2.50 13.57 -13.32
CA LEU A 22 -2.22 14.48 -12.21
C LEU A 22 -0.86 15.16 -12.42
N LEU A 23 -0.82 16.48 -12.27
CA LEU A 23 0.43 17.23 -12.31
C LEU A 23 1.38 16.78 -11.21
N LEU A 24 2.67 16.90 -11.43
CA LEU A 24 3.67 16.48 -10.45
C LEU A 24 3.50 17.18 -9.11
N GLU A 25 3.22 18.49 -9.14
CA GLU A 25 3.03 19.27 -7.91
C GLU A 25 1.77 18.85 -7.16
N ASP A 26 0.64 18.62 -7.86
CA ASP A 26 -0.59 18.12 -7.25
C ASP A 26 -0.35 16.76 -6.57
N ARG A 27 0.40 15.86 -7.21
CA ARG A 27 0.77 14.57 -6.61
C ARG A 27 1.63 14.75 -5.35
N ARG A 28 2.56 15.72 -5.32
CA ARG A 28 3.39 15.99 -4.14
C ARG A 28 2.54 16.50 -2.98
N VAL A 29 1.67 17.47 -3.25
CA VAL A 29 0.75 18.03 -2.22
C VAL A 29 -0.20 16.94 -1.71
N ALA A 30 -0.83 16.19 -2.61
CA ALA A 30 -1.72 15.09 -2.25
C ALA A 30 -0.99 14.00 -1.46
N SER A 31 0.23 13.59 -1.86
CA SER A 31 1.04 12.63 -1.11
C SER A 31 1.35 13.11 0.31
N ALA A 32 1.65 14.41 0.49
CA ALA A 32 1.89 14.98 1.81
C ALA A 32 0.64 14.90 2.70
N SER A 33 -0.55 15.20 2.16
CA SER A 33 -1.83 15.06 2.88
C SER A 33 -2.13 13.60 3.24
N ILE A 34 -1.92 12.67 2.30
CA ILE A 34 -2.10 11.24 2.53
C ILE A 34 -1.18 10.74 3.66
N ARG A 35 0.10 11.12 3.64
CA ARG A 35 1.05 10.77 4.71
C ARG A 35 0.58 11.30 6.07
N ALA A 36 0.13 12.56 6.12
CA ALA A 36 -0.40 13.16 7.33
C ALA A 36 -1.61 12.39 7.88
N HIS A 37 -2.55 11.99 7.02
CA HIS A 37 -3.70 11.20 7.41
C HIS A 37 -3.31 9.80 7.93
N ILE A 38 -2.34 9.13 7.30
CA ILE A 38 -1.84 7.84 7.77
C ILE A 38 -1.23 7.99 9.16
N ILE A 39 -0.31 8.93 9.35
CA ILE A 39 0.41 9.15 10.61
C ILE A 39 -0.55 9.55 11.74
N ALA A 40 -1.57 10.36 11.43
CA ALA A 40 -2.59 10.77 12.39
C ALA A 40 -3.62 9.67 12.72
N SER A 41 -3.66 8.55 11.99
CA SER A 41 -4.64 7.49 12.20
C SER A 41 -4.43 6.76 13.54
N ALA A 42 -5.52 6.27 14.13
CA ALA A 42 -5.44 5.42 15.32
C ALA A 42 -4.67 4.12 15.02
N THR A 43 -4.81 3.59 13.83
CA THR A 43 -4.12 2.38 13.36
C THR A 43 -2.61 2.57 13.34
N PHE A 44 -2.10 3.68 12.78
CA PHE A 44 -0.66 3.97 12.79
C PHE A 44 -0.14 4.12 14.23
N ARG A 45 -0.86 4.86 15.08
CA ARG A 45 -0.45 5.04 16.50
C ARG A 45 -0.38 3.70 17.25
N ALA A 46 -1.32 2.79 16.99
CA ALA A 46 -1.38 1.48 17.64
C ALA A 46 -0.41 0.45 17.05
N ALA A 47 0.11 0.68 15.84
CA ALA A 47 1.03 -0.24 15.20
C ALA A 47 2.41 -0.25 15.87
N ASP A 48 3.02 -1.43 15.97
CA ASP A 48 4.42 -1.60 16.36
C ASP A 48 5.32 -1.70 15.13
N PHE A 49 4.74 -2.11 13.99
CA PHE A 49 5.45 -2.34 12.75
C PHE A 49 4.66 -1.78 11.55
N VAL A 50 5.35 -1.05 10.69
CA VAL A 50 4.78 -0.45 9.48
C VAL A 50 5.49 -1.01 8.24
N LEU A 51 4.74 -1.69 7.39
CA LEU A 51 5.19 -2.16 6.09
C LEU A 51 4.79 -1.11 5.05
N THR A 52 5.77 -0.40 4.53
CA THR A 52 5.57 0.60 3.48
C THR A 52 5.97 0.05 2.12
N TYR A 53 6.04 0.88 1.08
CA TYR A 53 6.54 0.49 -0.24
C TYR A 53 7.40 1.61 -0.83
N VAL A 54 8.24 1.26 -1.79
CA VAL A 54 9.00 2.22 -2.59
C VAL A 54 8.12 2.62 -3.78
N PRO A 55 7.73 3.91 -3.89
CA PRO A 55 6.79 4.33 -4.94
C PRO A 55 7.40 4.22 -6.33
N VAL A 56 6.62 3.76 -7.30
CA VAL A 56 7.02 3.62 -8.69
C VAL A 56 6.22 4.56 -9.59
N GLY A 57 6.93 5.40 -10.32
CA GLY A 57 6.35 6.29 -11.31
C GLY A 57 5.41 7.34 -10.70
N SER A 58 4.10 7.18 -10.90
CA SER A 58 3.10 8.13 -10.40
C SER A 58 2.40 7.67 -9.11
N GLU A 59 2.94 6.69 -8.39
CA GLU A 59 2.37 6.24 -7.12
C GLU A 59 2.47 7.31 -6.04
N VAL A 60 1.60 7.19 -5.03
CA VAL A 60 1.68 8.04 -3.83
C VAL A 60 3.01 7.80 -3.14
N ASP A 61 3.74 8.86 -2.83
CA ASP A 61 4.97 8.76 -2.07
C ASP A 61 4.67 8.60 -0.57
N VAL A 62 5.02 7.46 -0.02
CA VAL A 62 4.80 7.06 1.39
C VAL A 62 6.09 6.77 2.15
N LEU A 63 7.26 7.06 1.59
CA LEU A 63 8.53 6.76 2.25
C LEU A 63 8.66 7.46 3.60
N ASP A 64 8.17 8.69 3.71
CA ASP A 64 8.17 9.42 4.99
C ASP A 64 7.26 8.80 6.06
N VAL A 65 6.30 7.94 5.71
CA VAL A 65 5.54 7.18 6.72
C VAL A 65 6.44 6.16 7.40
N GLY A 66 7.31 5.49 6.63
CA GLY A 66 8.33 4.60 7.19
C GLY A 66 9.29 5.34 8.11
N ARG A 67 9.73 6.54 7.72
CA ARG A 67 10.57 7.40 8.56
C ARG A 67 9.87 7.78 9.87
N ALA A 68 8.64 8.28 9.78
CA ALA A 68 7.84 8.63 10.96
C ALA A 68 7.61 7.43 11.89
N ALA A 69 7.51 6.22 11.35
CA ALA A 69 7.45 5.01 12.15
C ALA A 69 8.73 4.82 12.96
N LEU A 70 9.90 4.91 12.32
CA LEU A 70 11.20 4.79 13.00
C LEU A 70 11.42 5.90 14.04
N ASP A 71 11.10 7.14 13.71
CA ASP A 71 11.23 8.31 14.59
C ASP A 71 10.38 8.18 15.85
N THR A 72 9.28 7.41 15.77
CA THR A 72 8.39 7.13 16.91
C THR A 72 8.68 5.79 17.60
N GLY A 73 9.84 5.20 17.34
CA GLY A 73 10.30 3.94 17.96
C GLY A 73 9.61 2.68 17.42
N LYS A 74 8.88 2.77 16.32
CA LYS A 74 8.29 1.63 15.62
C LYS A 74 9.32 1.01 14.67
N ARG A 75 9.05 -0.20 14.22
CA ARG A 75 9.81 -0.85 13.14
C ARG A 75 9.19 -0.48 11.79
N ALA A 76 10.02 -0.47 10.75
CA ALA A 76 9.57 -0.25 9.37
C ALA A 76 10.21 -1.26 8.42
N ALA A 77 9.50 -1.64 7.34
CA ALA A 77 10.03 -2.52 6.30
C ALA A 77 9.49 -2.14 4.92
N ILE A 78 10.22 -2.53 3.89
CA ILE A 78 9.87 -2.35 2.48
C ILE A 78 9.70 -3.71 1.79
N PRO A 79 8.89 -3.78 0.71
CA PRO A 79 8.64 -5.04 0.04
C PRO A 79 9.84 -5.49 -0.80
N ARG A 80 10.08 -6.79 -0.80
CA ARG A 80 10.96 -7.51 -1.70
C ARG A 80 10.15 -8.59 -2.43
N THR A 81 10.33 -8.71 -3.73
CA THR A 81 9.68 -9.75 -4.53
C THR A 81 10.67 -10.86 -4.84
N GLU A 82 10.29 -12.12 -4.55
CA GLU A 82 11.04 -13.32 -4.91
C GLU A 82 10.10 -14.29 -5.63
N GLY A 83 10.37 -14.54 -6.91
CA GLY A 83 9.45 -15.30 -7.74
C GLY A 83 8.05 -14.70 -7.72
N ASP A 84 7.07 -15.48 -7.28
CA ASP A 84 5.67 -15.04 -7.12
C ASP A 84 5.34 -14.56 -5.70
N GLY A 85 6.32 -14.54 -4.79
CA GLY A 85 6.17 -14.14 -3.40
C GLY A 85 6.37 -12.66 -3.15
N LEU A 86 5.79 -12.17 -2.05
CA LEU A 86 6.05 -10.86 -1.48
C LEU A 86 6.54 -11.04 -0.05
N SER A 87 7.77 -10.67 0.20
CA SER A 87 8.40 -10.58 1.51
C SER A 87 8.71 -9.13 1.87
N PHE A 88 9.18 -8.88 3.07
CA PHE A 88 9.52 -7.54 3.52
C PHE A 88 10.87 -7.55 4.21
N ASP A 89 11.72 -6.61 3.85
CA ASP A 89 13.01 -6.37 4.47
C ASP A 89 12.91 -5.19 5.44
N GLU A 90 13.35 -5.40 6.68
CA GLU A 90 13.36 -4.35 7.68
C GLU A 90 14.38 -3.27 7.30
N VAL A 91 13.98 -2.02 7.46
CA VAL A 91 14.82 -0.84 7.19
C VAL A 91 15.08 -0.08 8.47
N ASP A 92 16.21 0.61 8.48
CA ASP A 92 16.57 1.57 9.53
C ASP A 92 16.59 3.01 9.01
N GLY A 93 16.82 3.97 9.90
CA GLY A 93 16.87 5.39 9.55
C GLY A 93 18.00 5.77 8.57
N ALA A 94 19.05 4.96 8.46
CA ALA A 94 20.16 5.18 7.53
C ALA A 94 19.83 4.67 6.12
N SER A 95 19.05 3.60 6.03
CA SER A 95 18.67 2.94 4.76
C SER A 95 17.59 3.71 4.00
N LEU A 96 16.60 4.28 4.71
CA LEU A 96 15.46 4.98 4.10
C LEU A 96 15.83 6.15 3.19
N PRO A 97 16.80 7.02 3.50
CA PRO A 97 17.18 8.14 2.62
C PRO A 97 17.77 7.72 1.28
N SER A 98 18.35 6.52 1.20
CA SER A 98 18.94 5.99 -0.05
C SER A 98 17.89 5.38 -0.99
N LEU A 99 16.65 5.20 -0.54
CA LEU A 99 15.54 4.70 -1.33
C LEU A 99 15.00 5.82 -2.23
N GLN A 100 15.41 5.81 -3.50
CA GLN A 100 14.90 6.73 -4.51
C GLN A 100 13.62 6.16 -5.12
N PRO A 101 12.59 6.99 -5.40
CA PRO A 101 11.43 6.56 -6.17
C PRO A 101 11.87 5.94 -7.50
N GLY A 102 11.39 4.71 -7.79
CA GLY A 102 11.72 3.98 -9.02
C GLY A 102 12.95 3.07 -8.94
N ALA A 103 13.63 2.98 -7.82
CA ALA A 103 14.72 2.03 -7.62
C ALA A 103 14.17 0.62 -7.37
N PHE A 104 14.03 -0.17 -8.44
CA PHE A 104 13.78 -1.62 -8.33
C PHE A 104 15.10 -2.32 -7.95
N GLY A 105 15.04 -3.15 -6.89
CA GLY A 105 16.14 -4.06 -6.55
C GLY A 105 17.21 -3.47 -5.66
N ILE A 106 16.92 -2.47 -4.83
CA ILE A 106 17.81 -2.10 -3.75
C ILE A 106 17.78 -3.25 -2.73
N SER A 107 18.87 -4.01 -2.71
CA SER A 107 19.23 -4.85 -1.57
C SER A 107 19.51 -3.90 -0.42
N VAL A 108 18.50 -3.58 0.37
CA VAL A 108 18.69 -2.82 1.59
C VAL A 108 19.42 -3.74 2.55
N SER A 109 20.55 -3.28 3.01
CA SER A 109 21.49 -3.93 3.92
C SER A 109 20.82 -4.98 4.82
N ALA A 110 21.28 -6.18 4.63
CA ALA A 110 20.93 -7.39 5.33
C ALA A 110 21.03 -7.29 6.86
N HIS A 111 20.04 -6.75 7.49
CA HIS A 111 19.68 -7.27 8.80
C HIS A 111 18.55 -8.27 8.54
N GLU A 112 18.92 -9.51 8.27
CA GLU A 112 18.03 -10.68 8.16
C GLU A 112 17.33 -10.94 9.52
N ARG A 113 16.63 -9.93 10.03
CA ARG A 113 15.71 -10.14 11.13
C ARG A 113 14.41 -10.62 10.52
N PRO A 114 13.95 -11.82 10.80
CA PRO A 114 12.68 -12.29 10.30
C PRO A 114 11.58 -11.30 10.73
N VAL A 115 10.83 -10.83 9.73
CA VAL A 115 9.71 -9.94 9.95
C VAL A 115 8.56 -10.74 10.57
N VAL A 116 8.36 -10.60 11.87
CA VAL A 116 7.22 -11.23 12.57
C VAL A 116 6.01 -10.33 12.43
N LEU A 117 5.02 -10.80 11.67
CA LEU A 117 3.76 -10.10 11.44
C LEU A 117 2.77 -10.40 12.56
N THR A 118 2.17 -9.36 13.12
CA THR A 118 1.19 -9.44 14.21
C THR A 118 -0.06 -8.63 13.88
N SER A 119 -1.07 -8.71 14.74
CA SER A 119 -2.27 -7.85 14.65
C SER A 119 -1.96 -6.35 14.80
N ARG A 120 -0.76 -6.01 15.28
CA ARG A 120 -0.23 -4.65 15.43
C ARG A 120 0.67 -4.24 14.27
N THR A 121 0.59 -4.93 13.14
CA THR A 121 1.29 -4.57 11.90
C THR A 121 0.35 -3.81 10.98
N LEU A 122 0.77 -2.63 10.51
CA LEU A 122 0.11 -1.88 9.45
C LEU A 122 0.84 -2.11 8.14
N VAL A 123 0.14 -2.54 7.09
CA VAL A 123 0.68 -2.58 5.72
C VAL A 123 0.04 -1.53 4.83
N LEU A 124 0.87 -0.77 4.13
CA LEU A 124 0.45 0.18 3.09
C LEU A 124 0.48 -0.54 1.73
N VAL A 125 -0.64 -0.53 1.03
CA VAL A 125 -0.85 -1.28 -0.21
C VAL A 125 -1.01 -0.32 -1.38
N PRO A 126 -0.08 -0.31 -2.36
CA PRO A 126 -0.25 0.47 -3.58
C PRO A 126 -1.35 -0.14 -4.45
N LEU A 127 -2.08 0.70 -5.16
CA LEU A 127 -3.19 0.27 -6.02
C LEU A 127 -3.39 1.19 -7.22
N LEU A 128 -4.14 0.71 -8.21
CA LEU A 128 -4.51 1.47 -9.40
C LEU A 128 -5.90 2.09 -9.28
N ALA A 129 -6.85 1.35 -8.71
CA ALA A 129 -8.20 1.84 -8.45
C ALA A 129 -8.76 1.15 -7.19
N PHE A 130 -9.73 1.79 -6.56
CA PHE A 130 -10.44 1.25 -5.40
C PHE A 130 -11.91 1.67 -5.43
N ASP A 131 -12.74 0.94 -4.68
CA ASP A 131 -14.11 1.32 -4.41
C ASP A 131 -14.36 1.50 -2.89
N ARG A 132 -15.51 2.05 -2.56
CA ARG A 132 -15.92 2.32 -1.16
C ARG A 132 -16.15 1.06 -0.33
N HIS A 133 -16.13 -0.13 -0.94
CA HIS A 133 -16.25 -1.41 -0.26
C HIS A 133 -14.89 -2.01 0.14
N GLY A 134 -13.79 -1.28 -0.11
CA GLY A 134 -12.43 -1.73 0.16
C GLY A 134 -11.88 -2.71 -0.87
N ASN A 135 -12.56 -2.90 -2.01
CA ASN A 135 -12.00 -3.66 -3.11
C ASN A 135 -10.96 -2.82 -3.83
N ARG A 136 -9.91 -3.48 -4.34
CA ARG A 136 -8.83 -2.80 -5.06
C ARG A 136 -8.49 -3.46 -6.38
N LEU A 137 -8.03 -2.66 -7.32
CA LEU A 137 -7.41 -3.10 -8.56
C LEU A 137 -5.90 -2.86 -8.47
N GLY A 138 -5.13 -3.95 -8.38
CA GLY A 138 -3.67 -3.91 -8.38
C GLY A 138 -3.07 -3.98 -9.78
N SER A 139 -1.73 -4.06 -9.86
CA SER A 139 -0.98 -4.15 -11.13
C SER A 139 -1.20 -5.44 -11.93
N GLY A 140 -1.80 -6.47 -11.32
CA GLY A 140 -2.15 -7.74 -11.97
C GLY A 140 -1.23 -8.92 -11.65
N LYS A 141 -0.18 -8.73 -10.84
CA LYS A 141 0.74 -9.80 -10.43
C LYS A 141 0.26 -10.62 -9.21
N GLY A 142 -0.79 -10.16 -8.51
CA GLY A 142 -1.38 -10.86 -7.36
C GLY A 142 -0.51 -10.93 -6.10
N PHE A 143 0.62 -10.23 -6.05
CA PHE A 143 1.54 -10.25 -4.90
C PHE A 143 0.84 -9.91 -3.58
N TYR A 144 0.12 -8.79 -3.55
CA TYR A 144 -0.58 -8.35 -2.33
C TYR A 144 -1.79 -9.23 -2.00
N ASP A 145 -2.46 -9.87 -2.98
CA ASP A 145 -3.57 -10.78 -2.69
C ASP A 145 -3.08 -12.02 -1.97
N ARG A 146 -1.97 -12.60 -2.44
CA ARG A 146 -1.32 -13.74 -1.78
C ARG A 146 -0.80 -13.37 -0.40
N PHE A 147 -0.11 -12.24 -0.26
CA PHE A 147 0.39 -11.76 1.03
C PHE A 147 -0.74 -11.51 2.04
N LEU A 148 -1.80 -10.84 1.64
CA LEU A 148 -2.93 -10.49 2.51
C LEU A 148 -3.79 -11.70 2.88
N ALA A 149 -3.67 -12.85 2.18
CA ALA A 149 -4.44 -14.06 2.47
C ALA A 149 -4.23 -14.56 3.91
N GLY A 150 -3.00 -14.44 4.45
CA GLY A 150 -2.65 -14.84 5.82
C GLY A 150 -2.21 -13.66 6.70
N PHE A 151 -2.38 -12.41 6.26
CA PHE A 151 -1.90 -11.26 6.99
C PHE A 151 -2.76 -10.96 8.24
N PRO A 152 -2.16 -10.95 9.44
CA PRO A 152 -2.92 -10.79 10.70
C PRO A 152 -3.20 -9.33 11.05
N GLY A 153 -2.49 -8.37 10.44
CA GLY A 153 -2.54 -6.95 10.75
C GLY A 153 -3.62 -6.20 9.99
N VAL A 154 -3.44 -4.89 9.88
CA VAL A 154 -4.34 -3.96 9.18
C VAL A 154 -3.74 -3.56 7.84
N ALA A 155 -4.53 -3.61 6.77
CA ALA A 155 -4.12 -3.26 5.41
C ALA A 155 -4.82 -1.98 4.95
N PHE A 156 -4.05 -0.89 4.79
CA PHE A 156 -4.54 0.34 4.18
C PHE A 156 -4.11 0.44 2.73
N GLY A 157 -5.09 0.60 1.84
CA GLY A 157 -4.83 1.05 0.48
C GLY A 157 -4.39 2.51 0.46
N VAL A 158 -3.45 2.83 -0.40
CA VAL A 158 -2.96 4.19 -0.56
C VAL A 158 -3.15 4.63 -2.00
N ALA A 159 -3.92 5.70 -2.18
CA ALA A 159 -4.32 6.17 -3.50
C ALA A 159 -4.61 7.67 -3.51
N PHE A 160 -4.56 8.29 -4.69
CA PHE A 160 -5.18 9.60 -4.90
C PHE A 160 -6.70 9.43 -5.07
N ALA A 161 -7.49 10.41 -4.64
CA ALA A 161 -8.96 10.38 -4.74
C ALA A 161 -9.45 10.13 -6.17
N VAL A 162 -8.73 10.61 -7.19
CA VAL A 162 -9.03 10.37 -8.60
C VAL A 162 -9.01 8.88 -8.99
N GLN A 163 -8.45 8.01 -8.16
CA GLN A 163 -8.42 6.56 -8.37
C GLN A 163 -9.66 5.84 -7.82
N GLU A 164 -10.58 6.57 -7.16
CA GLU A 164 -11.87 6.02 -6.74
C GLU A 164 -12.72 5.68 -7.97
N VAL A 165 -13.34 4.52 -7.93
CA VAL A 165 -14.30 4.06 -8.95
C VAL A 165 -15.57 3.58 -8.24
N GLU A 166 -16.70 3.57 -8.95
CA GLU A 166 -17.96 3.10 -8.40
C GLU A 166 -17.86 1.63 -7.94
N ARG A 167 -17.22 0.78 -8.76
CA ARG A 167 -17.04 -0.64 -8.49
C ARG A 167 -15.76 -1.20 -9.11
N VAL A 168 -15.01 -1.94 -8.31
CA VAL A 168 -13.86 -2.73 -8.76
C VAL A 168 -14.33 -4.15 -9.10
N PRO A 169 -14.01 -4.72 -10.28
CA PRO A 169 -14.25 -6.12 -10.58
C PRO A 169 -13.45 -7.03 -9.63
N THR A 170 -14.14 -7.91 -8.91
CA THR A 170 -13.53 -8.79 -7.91
C THR A 170 -13.61 -10.26 -8.31
N GLU A 171 -12.64 -11.03 -7.84
CA GLU A 171 -12.58 -12.49 -7.90
C GLU A 171 -12.59 -13.08 -6.49
N PRO A 172 -12.93 -14.38 -6.31
CA PRO A 172 -13.02 -14.98 -4.97
C PRO A 172 -11.74 -14.92 -4.13
N HIS A 173 -10.58 -14.81 -4.78
CA HIS A 173 -9.28 -14.73 -4.11
C HIS A 173 -8.84 -13.29 -3.81
N ASP A 174 -9.50 -12.28 -4.36
CA ASP A 174 -9.19 -10.88 -4.09
C ASP A 174 -9.45 -10.56 -2.61
N ARG A 175 -8.48 -9.90 -1.95
CA ARG A 175 -8.58 -9.54 -0.54
C ARG A 175 -8.96 -8.09 -0.38
N ARG A 176 -9.97 -7.82 0.43
CA ARG A 176 -10.38 -6.46 0.76
C ARG A 176 -9.38 -5.79 1.68
N LEU A 177 -9.27 -4.49 1.52
CA LEU A 177 -8.53 -3.61 2.42
C LEU A 177 -9.38 -3.27 3.64
N ASP A 178 -8.72 -2.98 4.76
CA ASP A 178 -9.39 -2.51 5.98
C ASP A 178 -9.76 -1.02 5.89
N GLY A 179 -9.13 -0.28 4.99
CA GLY A 179 -9.44 1.10 4.63
C GLY A 179 -8.61 1.57 3.45
N VAL A 180 -8.96 2.71 2.89
CA VAL A 180 -8.18 3.40 1.84
C VAL A 180 -7.93 4.83 2.27
N VAL A 181 -6.67 5.26 2.22
CA VAL A 181 -6.27 6.63 2.56
C VAL A 181 -6.03 7.41 1.27
N THR A 182 -6.71 8.53 1.16
CA THR A 182 -6.55 9.50 0.07
C THR A 182 -6.19 10.87 0.64
N GLU A 183 -5.93 11.86 -0.21
CA GLU A 183 -5.75 13.26 0.21
C GLU A 183 -7.00 13.86 0.88
N ALA A 184 -8.17 13.26 0.65
CA ALA A 184 -9.42 13.66 1.30
C ALA A 184 -9.63 13.01 2.68
N GLY A 185 -8.78 12.05 3.06
CA GLY A 185 -8.85 11.35 4.35
C GLY A 185 -8.93 9.84 4.23
N LEU A 186 -9.18 9.18 5.37
CA LEU A 186 -9.32 7.73 5.49
C LEU A 186 -10.77 7.31 5.20
N LEU A 187 -10.95 6.50 4.19
CA LEU A 187 -12.22 5.89 3.80
C LEU A 187 -12.29 4.47 4.37
N GLY A 188 -13.38 4.14 5.07
CA GLY A 188 -13.64 2.76 5.47
C GLY A 188 -12.74 2.24 6.59
N GLU A 189 -12.60 2.98 7.70
CA GLU A 189 -12.07 2.40 8.94
C GLU A 189 -13.06 1.33 9.43
N GLY A 190 -13.05 0.18 8.75
CA GLY A 190 -14.03 -0.88 8.84
C GLY A 190 -13.55 -2.02 9.70
N LYS A 191 -14.26 -2.18 10.79
CA LYS A 191 -14.48 -3.39 11.56
C LYS A 191 -14.14 -4.66 10.77
N ARG A 192 -12.91 -5.20 10.93
CA ARG A 192 -12.76 -6.65 10.83
C ARG A 192 -13.60 -7.23 11.95
N CYS A 193 -14.84 -7.60 11.64
CA CYS A 193 -15.60 -8.52 12.47
C CYS A 193 -14.82 -9.84 12.44
N ARG A 194 -13.92 -10.05 13.40
CA ARG A 194 -13.26 -11.34 13.60
C ARG A 194 -14.38 -12.29 13.99
N LYS A 195 -14.79 -13.15 13.06
CA LYS A 195 -15.49 -14.37 13.47
C LYS A 195 -14.49 -15.17 14.29
N SER A 196 -14.78 -15.26 15.57
CA SER A 196 -14.17 -16.17 16.54
C SER A 196 -14.27 -17.60 16.05
#